data_3e40a5f7d938c18741146e010129a859
#
_entry.id   3e40a5f7d938c18741146e010129a859
#
_cell.length_a   1.000
_cell.length_b   1.000
_cell.length_c   1.000
_cell.angle_alpha   90.00
_cell.angle_beta   90.00
_cell.angle_gamma   90.00
#
_symmetry.space_group_name_H-M   'P 1'
#
loop_
_entity.id
_entity.type
_entity.pdbx_description
1 polymer ?
#
loop_
_entity_poly.entity_id
_entity_poly.type
_entity_poly.pdbx_seq_one_letter_code
_entity_poly.pdbx_strand_id
1 'polypeptide(L)'
;MEFIDRNKFIYVFKYGVVSFLNYDEIKISEFIQLITPFCKNFSGLKLSEEFEIETGSNEIRFGFNKIEIIKPTTDIFRLIMLNVSQSVALDYYYEVTNTLLIETNLQTQYLEKKGKLNISGRDLKKYIGRTLNLKSNIAENLYIFDSPPETWEDEDLNRIDVGLKRTFDLQVRFRSIQESLQIIKDNFELFKDIMQYRNSYVLEVIIIILILTEVINLVIEKLM
;
A
#
# COMPACT_ATOMS: atom_id res chain seq x y z
N MET A 1 -23.60 0.93 -2.28
CA MET A 1 -24.78 0.15 -2.64
C MET A 1 -25.09 -0.74 -1.45
N GLU A 2 -26.23 -0.57 -0.83
CA GLU A 2 -26.62 -1.27 0.39
C GLU A 2 -27.74 -2.26 0.01
N PHE A 3 -27.54 -3.54 0.28
CA PHE A 3 -28.58 -4.55 0.12
C PHE A 3 -29.09 -4.91 1.53
N ILE A 4 -30.33 -4.51 1.84
CA ILE A 4 -30.95 -4.72 3.15
C ILE A 4 -31.85 -5.95 3.07
N ASP A 5 -31.33 -7.08 3.50
CA ASP A 5 -32.15 -8.14 4.09
C ASP A 5 -31.99 -8.03 5.61
N ARG A 6 -33.07 -8.14 6.39
CA ARG A 6 -33.07 -7.89 7.84
C ARG A 6 -31.92 -8.66 8.51
N ASN A 7 -30.84 -7.95 8.90
CA ASN A 7 -29.59 -8.43 9.49
C ASN A 7 -28.49 -8.92 8.53
N LYS A 8 -28.55 -8.60 7.23
CA LYS A 8 -27.48 -8.89 6.28
C LYS A 8 -27.02 -7.60 5.63
N PHE A 9 -25.72 -7.34 5.65
CA PHE A 9 -25.15 -6.14 5.06
C PHE A 9 -23.98 -6.47 4.16
N ILE A 10 -23.86 -5.76 3.04
CA ILE A 10 -22.70 -5.76 2.16
C ILE A 10 -22.27 -4.32 1.99
N TYR A 11 -21.02 -4.04 2.34
CA TYR A 11 -20.37 -2.75 2.08
C TYR A 11 -19.24 -2.91 1.09
N VAL A 12 -19.27 -2.13 0.00
CA VAL A 12 -18.20 -2.06 -0.99
C VAL A 12 -17.46 -0.74 -0.80
N PHE A 13 -16.20 -0.84 -0.41
CA PHE A 13 -15.37 0.32 -0.14
C PHE A 13 -14.58 0.75 -1.37
N LYS A 14 -14.34 2.05 -1.52
CA LYS A 14 -13.64 2.62 -2.69
C LYS A 14 -12.22 2.09 -2.86
N TYR A 15 -11.57 1.68 -1.79
CA TYR A 15 -10.23 1.11 -1.77
C TYR A 15 -10.18 -0.39 -2.12
N GLY A 16 -11.28 -0.95 -2.60
CA GLY A 16 -11.33 -2.29 -3.18
C GLY A 16 -11.58 -3.42 -2.20
N VAL A 17 -12.05 -3.13 -0.98
CA VAL A 17 -12.47 -4.14 0.00
C VAL A 17 -13.99 -4.25 0.00
N VAL A 18 -14.48 -5.47 0.15
CA VAL A 18 -15.91 -5.77 0.34
C VAL A 18 -16.08 -6.47 1.68
N SER A 19 -16.93 -5.93 2.54
CA SER A 19 -17.29 -6.53 3.82
C SER A 19 -18.69 -7.13 3.76
N PHE A 20 -18.84 -8.31 4.34
CA PHE A 20 -20.10 -9.06 4.41
C PHE A 20 -20.47 -9.32 5.87
N LEU A 21 -21.71 -9.11 6.24
CA LEU A 21 -22.25 -9.47 7.54
C LEU A 21 -23.37 -10.50 7.35
N ASN A 22 -23.26 -11.64 8.04
CA ASN A 22 -24.24 -12.74 8.02
C ASN A 22 -24.46 -13.38 6.62
N TYR A 23 -23.40 -13.47 5.82
CA TYR A 23 -23.41 -14.20 4.55
C TYR A 23 -22.61 -15.49 4.65
N ASP A 24 -23.09 -16.54 3.98
CA ASP A 24 -22.35 -17.78 3.79
C ASP A 24 -21.30 -17.64 2.67
N GLU A 25 -20.28 -18.48 2.68
CA GLU A 25 -19.18 -18.46 1.72
C GLU A 25 -19.64 -18.57 0.26
N ILE A 26 -20.73 -19.33 0.00
CA ILE A 26 -21.26 -19.51 -1.35
C ILE A 26 -21.76 -18.18 -1.89
N LYS A 27 -22.58 -17.46 -1.12
CA LYS A 27 -23.13 -16.16 -1.51
C LYS A 27 -22.06 -15.08 -1.60
N ILE A 28 -21.04 -15.12 -0.71
CA ILE A 28 -19.87 -14.24 -0.81
C ILE A 28 -19.17 -14.48 -2.15
N SER A 29 -18.93 -15.74 -2.50
CA SER A 29 -18.27 -16.10 -3.77
C SER A 29 -19.08 -15.67 -4.99
N GLU A 30 -20.39 -15.89 -4.98
CA GLU A 30 -21.31 -15.45 -6.05
C GLU A 30 -21.29 -13.92 -6.23
N PHE A 31 -21.33 -13.18 -5.11
CA PHE A 31 -21.28 -11.71 -5.17
C PHE A 31 -19.94 -11.21 -5.70
N ILE A 32 -18.82 -11.77 -5.25
CA ILE A 32 -17.47 -11.41 -5.74
C ILE A 32 -17.35 -11.70 -7.24
N GLN A 33 -17.83 -12.85 -7.72
CA GLN A 33 -17.85 -13.16 -9.14
C GLN A 33 -18.68 -12.15 -9.95
N LEU A 34 -19.81 -11.72 -9.40
CA LEU A 34 -20.70 -10.73 -10.03
C LEU A 34 -20.00 -9.37 -10.21
N ILE A 35 -19.26 -8.91 -9.20
CA ILE A 35 -18.64 -7.57 -9.23
C ILE A 35 -17.27 -7.55 -9.92
N THR A 36 -16.57 -8.69 -10.02
CA THR A 36 -15.22 -8.79 -10.61
C THR A 36 -15.09 -8.13 -11.98
N PRO A 37 -16.02 -8.29 -12.94
CA PRO A 37 -15.93 -7.64 -14.25
C PRO A 37 -15.96 -6.10 -14.20
N PHE A 38 -16.46 -5.53 -13.11
CA PHE A 38 -16.56 -4.08 -12.91
C PHE A 38 -15.37 -3.50 -12.12
N CYS A 39 -14.50 -4.36 -11.57
CA CYS A 39 -13.34 -3.96 -10.81
C CYS A 39 -12.19 -3.54 -11.72
N LYS A 40 -11.60 -2.38 -11.46
CA LYS A 40 -10.34 -1.97 -12.08
C LYS A 40 -9.17 -2.55 -11.29
N ASN A 41 -8.20 -3.15 -11.97
CA ASN A 41 -6.98 -3.70 -11.35
C ASN A 41 -7.27 -4.75 -10.27
N PHE A 42 -8.13 -5.71 -10.58
CA PHE A 42 -8.42 -6.82 -9.65
C PHE A 42 -7.11 -7.49 -9.23
N SER A 43 -6.81 -7.45 -7.94
CA SER A 43 -5.67 -8.15 -7.36
C SER A 43 -6.00 -9.64 -7.22
N GLY A 44 -5.12 -10.51 -7.72
CA GLY A 44 -5.23 -11.96 -7.47
C GLY A 44 -4.96 -12.37 -6.02
N LEU A 45 -4.49 -11.44 -5.17
CA LEU A 45 -4.28 -11.66 -3.75
C LEU A 45 -5.65 -11.69 -3.05
N LYS A 46 -6.01 -12.87 -2.51
CA LYS A 46 -7.17 -13.01 -1.62
C LYS A 46 -6.72 -12.73 -0.19
N LEU A 47 -6.91 -11.50 0.24
CA LEU A 47 -6.76 -11.11 1.64
C LEU A 47 -8.16 -11.05 2.25
N SER A 48 -8.34 -11.68 3.41
CA SER A 48 -9.61 -11.70 4.12
C SER A 48 -9.38 -11.72 5.63
N GLU A 49 -10.31 -11.15 6.36
CA GLU A 49 -10.33 -11.15 7.81
C GLU A 49 -11.74 -11.50 8.28
N GLU A 50 -11.82 -12.39 9.26
CA GLU A 50 -13.06 -12.80 9.89
C GLU A 50 -13.14 -12.20 11.29
N PHE A 51 -14.26 -11.54 11.57
CA PHE A 51 -14.47 -10.88 12.84
C PHE A 51 -15.88 -11.13 13.35
N GLU A 52 -16.00 -11.58 14.58
CA GLU A 52 -17.25 -11.97 15.19
C GLU A 52 -17.90 -10.82 15.96
N ILE A 53 -19.22 -10.69 15.88
CA ILE A 53 -19.99 -9.71 16.60
C ILE A 53 -20.99 -10.41 17.51
N GLU A 54 -20.77 -10.34 18.81
CA GLU A 54 -21.71 -10.83 19.82
C GLU A 54 -22.60 -9.67 20.32
N THR A 55 -23.90 -9.92 20.40
CA THR A 55 -24.89 -8.88 20.79
C THR A 55 -25.58 -9.24 22.11
N GLY A 56 -26.06 -8.24 22.83
CA GLY A 56 -26.77 -8.43 24.08
C GLY A 56 -25.89 -8.50 25.33
N SER A 57 -24.64 -8.05 25.20
CA SER A 57 -23.74 -7.86 26.35
C SER A 57 -24.17 -6.68 27.22
N ASN A 58 -23.75 -6.65 28.49
CA ASN A 58 -24.00 -5.51 29.40
C ASN A 58 -23.02 -4.34 29.14
N GLU A 59 -21.92 -4.57 28.46
CA GLU A 59 -20.90 -3.58 28.13
C GLU A 59 -20.18 -3.92 26.83
N ILE A 60 -19.52 -2.92 26.23
CA ILE A 60 -18.70 -3.12 25.04
C ILE A 60 -17.35 -3.72 25.45
N ARG A 61 -17.03 -4.91 24.92
CA ARG A 61 -15.76 -5.60 25.14
C ARG A 61 -15.08 -5.96 23.83
N PHE A 62 -13.78 -5.82 23.80
CA PHE A 62 -12.93 -6.12 22.63
C PHE A 62 -12.13 -7.40 22.89
N GLY A 63 -12.32 -8.40 22.04
CA GLY A 63 -11.49 -9.60 21.96
C GLY A 63 -10.51 -9.51 20.78
N PHE A 64 -9.73 -10.56 20.58
CA PHE A 64 -8.75 -10.64 19.49
C PHE A 64 -9.43 -10.62 18.10
N ASN A 65 -10.47 -11.45 17.94
CA ASN A 65 -11.22 -11.62 16.69
C ASN A 65 -12.72 -11.38 16.87
N LYS A 66 -13.13 -10.74 17.96
CA LYS A 66 -14.54 -10.49 18.24
C LYS A 66 -14.75 -9.19 19.02
N ILE A 67 -15.98 -8.69 18.93
CA ILE A 67 -16.50 -7.61 19.75
C ILE A 67 -17.84 -8.02 20.36
N GLU A 68 -18.01 -7.70 21.64
CA GLU A 68 -19.29 -7.82 22.32
C GLU A 68 -19.92 -6.41 22.39
N ILE A 69 -21.17 -6.28 21.95
CA ILE A 69 -21.90 -5.00 21.94
C ILE A 69 -23.21 -5.09 22.71
N ILE A 70 -23.66 -3.95 23.26
CA ILE A 70 -24.87 -3.87 24.07
C ILE A 70 -26.11 -4.00 23.19
N LYS A 71 -26.24 -3.14 22.19
CA LYS A 71 -27.37 -3.11 21.25
C LYS A 71 -26.87 -3.05 19.82
N PRO A 72 -27.37 -3.92 18.94
CA PRO A 72 -27.05 -3.86 17.52
C PRO A 72 -27.79 -2.70 16.86
N THR A 73 -27.05 -1.77 16.24
CA THR A 73 -27.58 -0.74 15.35
C THR A 73 -26.89 -0.82 14.00
N THR A 74 -27.54 -0.29 12.98
CA THR A 74 -26.94 -0.24 11.62
C THR A 74 -25.62 0.52 11.62
N ASP A 75 -25.51 1.62 12.38
CA ASP A 75 -24.31 2.44 12.45
C ASP A 75 -23.16 1.70 13.15
N ILE A 76 -23.44 0.93 14.20
CA ILE A 76 -22.46 0.07 14.86
C ILE A 76 -21.95 -1.00 13.88
N PHE A 77 -22.83 -1.70 13.18
CA PHE A 77 -22.41 -2.69 12.19
C PHE A 77 -21.57 -2.07 11.06
N ARG A 78 -22.00 -0.93 10.52
CA ARG A 78 -21.26 -0.19 9.51
C ARG A 78 -19.87 0.20 10.01
N LEU A 79 -19.76 0.68 11.25
CA LEU A 79 -18.48 1.08 11.84
C LEU A 79 -17.55 -0.10 12.07
N ILE A 80 -18.07 -1.24 12.54
CA ILE A 80 -17.28 -2.46 12.69
C ILE A 80 -16.78 -2.94 11.31
N MET A 81 -17.68 -3.04 10.33
CA MET A 81 -17.33 -3.46 8.97
C MET A 81 -16.31 -2.52 8.31
N LEU A 82 -16.38 -1.21 8.60
CA LEU A 82 -15.39 -0.23 8.16
C LEU A 82 -14.01 -0.54 8.75
N ASN A 83 -13.90 -0.71 10.07
CA ASN A 83 -12.62 -0.97 10.73
C ASN A 83 -12.00 -2.31 10.30
N VAL A 84 -12.79 -3.37 10.15
CA VAL A 84 -12.35 -4.66 9.60
C VAL A 84 -11.84 -4.48 8.17
N SER A 85 -12.56 -3.74 7.33
CA SER A 85 -12.14 -3.49 5.95
C SER A 85 -10.85 -2.66 5.84
N GLN A 86 -10.62 -1.74 6.79
CA GLN A 86 -9.38 -0.99 6.91
C GLN A 86 -8.20 -1.91 7.25
N SER A 87 -8.40 -2.89 8.13
CA SER A 87 -7.39 -3.89 8.46
C SER A 87 -6.97 -4.68 7.21
N VAL A 88 -7.92 -5.20 6.45
CA VAL A 88 -7.64 -5.91 5.19
C VAL A 88 -6.94 -5.02 4.15
N ALA A 89 -7.33 -3.76 4.05
CA ALA A 89 -6.66 -2.81 3.15
C ALA A 89 -5.19 -2.58 3.55
N LEU A 90 -4.91 -2.51 4.86
CA LEU A 90 -3.54 -2.38 5.35
C LEU A 90 -2.70 -3.62 5.07
N ASP A 91 -3.27 -4.83 5.12
CA ASP A 91 -2.57 -6.04 4.72
C ASP A 91 -2.14 -5.97 3.26
N TYR A 92 -3.03 -5.54 2.38
CA TYR A 92 -2.69 -5.35 0.97
C TYR A 92 -1.55 -4.34 0.78
N TYR A 93 -1.62 -3.17 1.42
CA TYR A 93 -0.57 -2.16 1.31
C TYR A 93 0.76 -2.64 1.91
N TYR A 94 0.70 -3.40 2.99
CA TYR A 94 1.88 -4.02 3.60
C TYR A 94 2.56 -4.99 2.62
N GLU A 95 1.80 -5.93 2.03
CA GLU A 95 2.35 -6.91 1.07
C GLU A 95 3.01 -6.25 -0.15
N VAL A 96 2.34 -5.24 -0.73
CA VAL A 96 2.89 -4.51 -1.88
C VAL A 96 4.15 -3.72 -1.48
N THR A 97 4.13 -3.05 -0.34
CA THR A 97 5.27 -2.28 0.17
C THR A 97 6.44 -3.19 0.53
N ASN A 98 6.18 -4.32 1.18
CA ASN A 98 7.19 -5.31 1.54
C ASN A 98 7.87 -5.90 0.30
N THR A 99 7.11 -6.21 -0.74
CA THR A 99 7.67 -6.64 -2.03
C THR A 99 8.65 -5.61 -2.61
N LEU A 100 8.26 -4.33 -2.63
CA LEU A 100 9.13 -3.25 -3.10
C LEU A 100 10.37 -3.08 -2.21
N LEU A 101 10.23 -3.24 -0.90
CA LEU A 101 11.35 -3.15 0.04
C LEU A 101 12.36 -4.28 -0.17
N ILE A 102 11.88 -5.51 -0.37
CA ILE A 102 12.73 -6.68 -0.68
C ILE A 102 13.49 -6.44 -1.99
N GLU A 103 12.81 -6.01 -3.06
CA GLU A 103 13.43 -5.69 -4.34
C GLU A 103 14.50 -4.59 -4.18
N THR A 104 14.23 -3.55 -3.39
CA THR A 104 15.17 -2.47 -3.08
C THR A 104 16.41 -3.00 -2.34
N ASN A 105 16.19 -3.82 -1.31
CA ASN A 105 17.27 -4.41 -0.52
C ASN A 105 18.17 -5.33 -1.35
N LEU A 106 17.63 -6.07 -2.32
CA LEU A 106 18.43 -6.87 -3.25
C LEU A 106 19.39 -6.01 -4.06
N GLN A 107 18.97 -4.82 -4.52
CA GLN A 107 19.84 -3.88 -5.22
C GLN A 107 20.91 -3.30 -4.30
N THR A 108 20.57 -2.97 -3.06
CA THR A 108 21.52 -2.48 -2.05
C THR A 108 22.58 -3.53 -1.73
N GLN A 109 22.19 -4.80 -1.54
CA GLN A 109 23.12 -5.89 -1.32
C GLN A 109 24.05 -6.13 -2.53
N TYR A 110 23.52 -5.98 -3.75
CA TYR A 110 24.35 -6.10 -4.95
C TYR A 110 25.34 -4.95 -5.06
N LEU A 111 24.91 -3.73 -4.72
CA LEU A 111 25.76 -2.55 -4.65
C LEU A 111 26.91 -2.74 -3.64
N GLU A 112 26.59 -3.24 -2.43
CA GLU A 112 27.58 -3.57 -1.39
C GLU A 112 28.64 -4.56 -1.88
N LYS A 113 28.20 -5.65 -2.54
CA LYS A 113 29.10 -6.73 -2.96
C LYS A 113 29.90 -6.41 -4.20
N LYS A 114 29.39 -5.60 -5.12
CA LYS A 114 29.94 -5.39 -6.47
C LYS A 114 30.33 -3.93 -6.76
N GLY A 115 30.01 -2.99 -5.88
CA GLY A 115 30.25 -1.56 -6.12
C GLY A 115 29.46 -0.96 -7.28
N LYS A 116 28.41 -1.65 -7.74
CA LYS A 116 27.57 -1.21 -8.86
C LYS A 116 26.14 -1.69 -8.69
N LEU A 117 25.18 -1.00 -9.31
CA LEU A 117 23.78 -1.41 -9.36
C LEU A 117 23.55 -2.47 -10.44
N ASN A 118 22.67 -3.43 -10.15
CA ASN A 118 22.19 -4.44 -11.10
C ASN A 118 20.77 -4.11 -11.58
N ILE A 119 20.55 -2.87 -11.96
CA ILE A 119 19.27 -2.38 -12.49
C ILE A 119 19.54 -1.40 -13.62
N SER A 120 18.72 -1.44 -14.68
CA SER A 120 18.79 -0.47 -15.74
C SER A 120 18.13 0.86 -15.35
N GLY A 121 18.54 1.97 -15.97
CA GLY A 121 17.89 3.27 -15.74
C GLY A 121 16.40 3.29 -16.10
N ARG A 122 15.98 2.45 -17.06
CA ARG A 122 14.57 2.28 -17.42
C ARG A 122 13.79 1.56 -16.31
N ASP A 123 14.38 0.52 -15.76
CA ASP A 123 13.71 -0.25 -14.71
C ASP A 123 13.69 0.53 -13.39
N LEU A 124 14.74 1.28 -13.06
CA LEU A 124 14.74 2.19 -11.92
C LEU A 124 13.58 3.22 -12.02
N LYS A 125 13.36 3.81 -13.21
CA LYS A 125 12.24 4.73 -13.43
C LYS A 125 10.89 4.05 -13.22
N LYS A 126 10.72 2.78 -13.64
CA LYS A 126 9.49 2.02 -13.40
C LYS A 126 9.28 1.74 -11.90
N TYR A 127 10.35 1.45 -11.18
CA TYR A 127 10.31 1.26 -9.73
C TYR A 127 9.86 2.53 -9.00
N ILE A 128 10.48 3.66 -9.34
CA ILE A 128 10.09 4.96 -8.81
C ILE A 128 8.61 5.22 -9.09
N GLY A 129 8.17 4.98 -10.33
CA GLY A 129 6.76 5.14 -10.72
C GLY A 129 5.80 4.26 -9.89
N ARG A 130 6.14 3.00 -9.66
CA ARG A 130 5.33 2.10 -8.82
C ARG A 130 5.25 2.59 -7.37
N THR A 131 6.35 3.02 -6.79
CA THR A 131 6.39 3.56 -5.41
C THR A 131 5.57 4.84 -5.28
N LEU A 132 5.66 5.74 -6.26
CA LEU A 132 4.86 6.97 -6.28
C LEU A 132 3.38 6.68 -6.41
N ASN A 133 2.98 5.77 -7.31
CA ASN A 133 1.58 5.36 -7.44
C ASN A 133 1.05 4.72 -6.16
N LEU A 134 1.83 3.84 -5.53
CA LEU A 134 1.45 3.24 -4.26
C LEU A 134 1.26 4.30 -3.17
N LYS A 135 2.21 5.24 -3.06
CA LYS A 135 2.12 6.35 -2.11
C LYS A 135 0.90 7.24 -2.37
N SER A 136 0.58 7.53 -3.64
CA SER A 136 -0.61 8.30 -4.02
C SER A 136 -1.90 7.54 -3.66
N ASN A 137 -1.97 6.25 -3.98
CA ASN A 137 -3.13 5.42 -3.64
C ASN A 137 -3.35 5.36 -2.12
N ILE A 138 -2.29 5.20 -1.34
CA ILE A 138 -2.38 5.25 0.13
C ILE A 138 -2.85 6.63 0.58
N ALA A 139 -2.30 7.72 0.02
CA ALA A 139 -2.67 9.08 0.38
C ALA A 139 -4.13 9.42 0.01
N GLU A 140 -4.60 9.00 -1.16
CA GLU A 140 -5.99 9.16 -1.59
C GLU A 140 -6.99 8.41 -0.70
N ASN A 141 -6.53 7.33 -0.09
CA ASN A 141 -7.32 6.51 0.82
C ASN A 141 -7.03 6.81 2.31
N LEU A 142 -6.23 7.84 2.62
CA LEU A 142 -5.86 8.21 4.00
C LEU A 142 -7.05 8.56 4.89
N TYR A 143 -8.13 9.13 4.31
CA TYR A 143 -9.38 9.35 5.03
C TYR A 143 -10.04 8.04 5.55
N ILE A 144 -9.51 6.88 5.11
CA ILE A 144 -9.90 5.57 5.67
C ILE A 144 -9.69 5.54 7.19
N PHE A 145 -8.67 6.25 7.70
CA PHE A 145 -8.34 6.26 9.13
C PHE A 145 -9.02 7.37 9.92
N ASP A 146 -9.72 8.27 9.23
CA ASP A 146 -10.53 9.27 9.90
C ASP A 146 -11.75 8.60 10.51
N SER A 147 -12.09 9.02 11.71
CA SER A 147 -13.31 8.57 12.36
C SER A 147 -14.53 9.16 11.64
N PRO A 148 -15.56 8.35 11.32
CA PRO A 148 -16.78 8.87 10.75
C PRO A 148 -17.39 9.98 11.63
N PRO A 149 -18.03 11.02 11.07
CA PRO A 149 -18.60 12.11 11.84
C PRO A 149 -19.58 11.65 12.92
N GLU A 150 -20.30 10.56 12.69
CA GLU A 150 -21.26 9.97 13.60
C GLU A 150 -20.62 9.55 14.95
N THR A 151 -19.32 9.25 14.94
CA THR A 151 -18.58 8.89 16.16
C THR A 151 -18.32 10.11 17.08
N TRP A 152 -18.47 11.33 16.57
CA TRP A 152 -18.28 12.55 17.36
C TRP A 152 -19.52 12.91 18.18
N GLU A 153 -20.67 12.41 17.78
CA GLU A 153 -21.97 12.71 18.41
C GLU A 153 -22.43 11.58 19.33
N ASP A 154 -21.87 10.37 19.20
CA ASP A 154 -22.24 9.17 19.95
C ASP A 154 -21.02 8.56 20.66
N GLU A 155 -21.09 8.50 22.01
CA GLU A 155 -20.01 8.01 22.87
C GLU A 155 -19.73 6.50 22.64
N ASP A 156 -20.77 5.70 22.41
CA ASP A 156 -20.64 4.26 22.16
C ASP A 156 -19.98 4.01 20.79
N LEU A 157 -20.38 4.76 19.75
CA LEU A 157 -19.73 4.69 18.44
C LEU A 157 -18.26 5.11 18.53
N ASN A 158 -17.96 6.18 19.26
CA ASN A 158 -16.56 6.61 19.45
C ASN A 158 -15.74 5.54 20.18
N ARG A 159 -16.30 4.95 21.25
CA ARG A 159 -15.63 3.87 22.00
C ARG A 159 -15.35 2.66 21.13
N ILE A 160 -16.31 2.28 20.26
CA ILE A 160 -16.14 1.17 19.30
C ILE A 160 -15.06 1.50 18.29
N ASP A 161 -15.08 2.68 17.69
CA ASP A 161 -14.08 3.08 16.68
C ASP A 161 -12.66 3.07 17.25
N VAL A 162 -12.45 3.73 18.37
CA VAL A 162 -11.14 3.78 19.05
C VAL A 162 -10.69 2.39 19.49
N GLY A 163 -11.61 1.58 20.02
CA GLY A 163 -11.32 0.21 20.45
C GLY A 163 -10.91 -0.68 19.30
N LEU A 164 -11.64 -0.66 18.17
CA LEU A 164 -11.33 -1.46 16.98
C LEU A 164 -10.03 -0.99 16.30
N LYS A 165 -9.78 0.31 16.19
CA LYS A 165 -8.51 0.85 15.69
C LYS A 165 -7.31 0.34 16.48
N ARG A 166 -7.48 0.16 17.80
CA ARG A 166 -6.46 -0.44 18.68
C ARG A 166 -6.38 -1.96 18.49
N THR A 167 -7.51 -2.67 18.43
CA THR A 167 -7.56 -4.13 18.26
C THR A 167 -6.87 -4.55 16.97
N PHE A 168 -7.05 -3.81 15.88
CA PHE A 168 -6.41 -4.07 14.59
C PHE A 168 -5.06 -3.39 14.40
N ASP A 169 -4.54 -2.67 15.41
CA ASP A 169 -3.28 -1.91 15.35
C ASP A 169 -3.17 -0.99 14.12
N LEU A 170 -4.31 -0.43 13.65
CA LEU A 170 -4.38 0.26 12.37
C LEU A 170 -3.35 1.37 12.23
N GLN A 171 -3.18 2.19 13.26
CA GLN A 171 -2.23 3.33 13.23
C GLN A 171 -0.77 2.88 13.20
N VAL A 172 -0.44 1.84 13.97
CA VAL A 172 0.94 1.29 14.04
C VAL A 172 1.33 0.67 12.72
N ARG A 173 0.44 -0.17 12.15
CA ARG A 173 0.63 -0.81 10.84
C ARG A 173 0.77 0.21 9.72
N PHE A 174 -0.08 1.23 9.71
CA PHE A 174 0.01 2.32 8.74
C PHE A 174 1.35 3.08 8.82
N ARG A 175 1.80 3.41 10.03
CA ARG A 175 3.11 4.06 10.24
C ARG A 175 4.25 3.21 9.71
N SER A 176 4.25 1.90 9.99
CA SER A 176 5.26 0.96 9.48
C SER A 176 5.31 0.94 7.95
N ILE A 177 4.15 0.97 7.28
CA ILE A 177 4.09 1.08 5.81
C ILE A 177 4.71 2.39 5.33
N GLN A 178 4.41 3.52 5.97
CA GLN A 178 4.98 4.82 5.62
C GLN A 178 6.50 4.87 5.80
N GLU A 179 7.01 4.30 6.88
CA GLU A 179 8.45 4.19 7.14
C GLU A 179 9.14 3.34 6.07
N SER A 180 8.55 2.21 5.71
CA SER A 180 9.07 1.35 4.63
C SER A 180 9.11 2.08 3.28
N LEU A 181 8.06 2.81 2.94
CA LEU A 181 8.01 3.63 1.72
C LEU A 181 9.05 4.75 1.73
N GLN A 182 9.35 5.32 2.88
CA GLN A 182 10.40 6.33 3.01
C GLN A 182 11.78 5.71 2.76
N ILE A 183 12.08 4.55 3.36
CA ILE A 183 13.33 3.82 3.13
C ILE A 183 13.51 3.50 1.63
N ILE A 184 12.45 3.01 0.98
CA ILE A 184 12.47 2.71 -0.47
C ILE A 184 12.79 3.97 -1.27
N LYS A 185 12.14 5.08 -0.95
CA LYS A 185 12.35 6.38 -1.62
C LYS A 185 13.81 6.85 -1.48
N ASP A 186 14.35 6.82 -0.28
CA ASP A 186 15.71 7.28 0.00
C ASP A 186 16.75 6.43 -0.77
N ASN A 187 16.56 5.11 -0.82
CA ASN A 187 17.40 4.24 -1.63
C ASN A 187 17.30 4.56 -3.14
N PHE A 188 16.11 4.88 -3.65
CA PHE A 188 15.95 5.25 -5.07
C PHE A 188 16.62 6.58 -5.42
N GLU A 189 16.61 7.54 -4.54
CA GLU A 189 17.34 8.80 -4.72
C GLU A 189 18.83 8.52 -4.83
N LEU A 190 19.38 7.70 -3.93
CA LEU A 190 20.77 7.27 -3.98
C LEU A 190 21.10 6.50 -5.26
N PHE A 191 20.26 5.55 -5.67
CA PHE A 191 20.48 4.76 -6.90
C PHE A 191 20.45 5.66 -8.14
N LYS A 192 19.56 6.63 -8.20
CA LYS A 192 19.49 7.62 -9.28
C LYS A 192 20.80 8.42 -9.36
N ASP A 193 21.30 8.88 -8.22
CA ASP A 193 22.53 9.69 -8.18
C ASP A 193 23.77 8.87 -8.61
N ILE A 194 23.89 7.63 -8.17
CA ILE A 194 24.95 6.71 -8.61
C ILE A 194 24.90 6.51 -10.14
N MET A 195 23.71 6.31 -10.69
CA MET A 195 23.55 6.10 -12.15
C MET A 195 23.85 7.38 -12.94
N GLN A 196 23.46 8.54 -12.43
CA GLN A 196 23.73 9.82 -13.07
C GLN A 196 25.23 10.11 -13.10
N TYR A 197 25.92 9.90 -11.97
CA TYR A 197 27.38 10.04 -11.91
C TYR A 197 28.10 9.15 -12.93
N ARG A 198 27.70 7.89 -13.04
CA ARG A 198 28.27 6.95 -14.04
C ARG A 198 28.07 7.43 -15.47
N ASN A 199 26.89 7.98 -15.80
CA ASN A 199 26.61 8.48 -17.14
C ASN A 199 27.45 9.73 -17.47
N SER A 200 27.61 10.64 -16.48
CA SER A 200 28.46 11.82 -16.63
C SER A 200 29.93 11.47 -16.90
N TYR A 201 30.45 10.48 -16.16
CA TYR A 201 31.79 9.98 -16.35
C TYR A 201 32.01 9.39 -17.76
N VAL A 202 31.04 8.62 -18.28
CA VAL A 202 31.13 8.06 -19.65
C VAL A 202 31.16 9.19 -20.71
N LEU A 203 30.36 10.22 -20.55
CA LEU A 203 30.33 11.39 -21.43
C LEU A 203 31.69 12.14 -21.39
N GLU A 204 32.27 12.33 -20.23
CA GLU A 204 33.55 12.95 -20.05
C GLU A 204 34.67 12.20 -20.78
N VAL A 205 34.72 10.85 -20.63
CA VAL A 205 35.65 10.01 -21.35
C VAL A 205 35.48 10.11 -22.88
N ILE A 206 34.24 10.14 -23.37
CA ILE A 206 33.99 10.32 -24.83
C ILE A 206 34.51 11.68 -25.30
N ILE A 207 34.28 12.75 -24.55
CA ILE A 207 34.81 14.08 -24.91
C ILE A 207 36.31 14.10 -24.92
N ILE A 208 36.97 13.49 -23.93
CA ILE A 208 38.45 13.38 -23.89
C ILE A 208 38.98 12.63 -25.15
N ILE A 209 38.35 11.52 -25.53
CA ILE A 209 38.73 10.76 -26.72
C ILE A 209 38.59 11.61 -27.99
N LEU A 210 37.47 12.36 -28.13
CA LEU A 210 37.25 13.23 -29.28
C LEU A 210 38.29 14.32 -29.37
N ILE A 211 38.64 14.99 -28.27
CA ILE A 211 39.68 16.01 -28.22
C ILE A 211 41.04 15.39 -28.59
N LEU A 212 41.34 14.20 -28.08
CA LEU A 212 42.58 13.52 -28.38
C LEU A 212 42.72 13.16 -29.88
N THR A 213 41.65 12.70 -30.52
CA THR A 213 41.64 12.41 -31.97
C THR A 213 41.81 13.69 -32.79
N GLU A 214 41.22 14.79 -32.41
CA GLU A 214 41.36 16.09 -33.08
C GLU A 214 42.82 16.61 -32.98
N VAL A 215 43.42 16.55 -31.80
CA VAL A 215 44.84 16.93 -31.60
C VAL A 215 45.77 16.07 -32.44
N ILE A 216 45.56 14.74 -32.51
CA ILE A 216 46.35 13.84 -33.36
C ILE A 216 46.22 14.23 -34.83
N ASN A 217 45.04 14.51 -35.34
CA ASN A 217 44.80 14.93 -36.72
C ASN A 217 45.55 16.24 -37.04
N LEU A 218 45.48 17.23 -36.17
CA LEU A 218 46.19 18.50 -36.31
C LEU A 218 47.74 18.32 -36.36
N VAL A 219 48.27 17.39 -35.56
CA VAL A 219 49.69 17.08 -35.56
C VAL A 219 50.10 16.40 -36.85
N ILE A 220 49.29 15.45 -37.36
CA ILE A 220 49.57 14.77 -38.65
C ILE A 220 49.51 15.75 -39.81
N GLU A 221 48.49 16.63 -39.87
CA GLU A 221 48.33 17.64 -40.91
C GLU A 221 49.52 18.65 -40.93
N LYS A 222 50.12 18.93 -39.78
CA LYS A 222 51.23 19.86 -39.65
C LYS A 222 52.59 19.19 -39.97
N LEU A 223 52.67 17.87 -39.95
CA LEU A 223 53.89 17.09 -40.28
C LEU A 223 53.94 16.62 -41.73
N MET A 224 52.83 16.63 -42.42
CA MET A 224 52.73 16.39 -43.88
C MET A 224 52.77 17.71 -44.64
#